data_17b9aebe8f5a4925559046ac3956ef75
#
_entry.id   17b9aebe8f5a4925559046ac3956ef75
#
_cell.length_a   1.000
_cell.length_b   1.000
_cell.length_c   1.000
_cell.angle_alpha   90.00
_cell.angle_beta   90.00
_cell.angle_gamma   90.00
#
_symmetry.space_group_name_H-M   'P 1'
#
loop_
_entity.id
_entity.type
_entity.pdbx_description
1 polymer ?
#
loop_
_entity_poly.entity_id
_entity_poly.type
_entity_poly.pdbx_seq_one_letter_code
_entity_poly.pdbx_strand_id
1 'polypeptide(L)'
;MRCRFCGEQCVRDGLQADGSQRYKCKHCHKRQQCRYRYNAYGRDIDTQIVALTKIGVGVRDIAKFIHISATTVLIRIHRIAKRIAPPSIPMGHIYEVDEMWSYIRTKRKPIWIAYALDRKTKQVVSFNVGSRSKEMLAPILDTLNDSQAKRIYTDNLQHYKSLIPEAVHRCTNCGTNRIERNNLNLRTHLKRLNRRTICFSRSAEMLISILKIYFWG
;
A
#
# COMPACT_ATOMS: atom_id res chain seq x y z
N MET A 1 4.45 -13.15 -35.76
CA MET A 1 4.18 -12.89 -34.34
C MET A 1 3.64 -11.48 -34.18
N ARG A 2 2.57 -11.26 -33.39
CA ARG A 2 2.03 -9.92 -33.13
C ARG A 2 2.77 -9.24 -31.96
N CYS A 3 2.93 -7.92 -32.09
CA CYS A 3 3.57 -7.10 -31.07
C CYS A 3 2.70 -7.02 -29.80
N ARG A 4 3.26 -7.29 -28.64
CA ARG A 4 2.56 -7.20 -27.33
C ARG A 4 2.27 -5.75 -26.88
N PHE A 5 2.86 -4.75 -27.57
CA PHE A 5 2.73 -3.34 -27.22
C PHE A 5 1.75 -2.58 -28.10
N CYS A 6 1.67 -2.89 -29.39
CA CYS A 6 0.81 -2.18 -30.34
C CYS A 6 -0.04 -3.10 -31.24
N GLY A 7 0.07 -4.43 -31.12
CA GLY A 7 -0.70 -5.38 -31.90
C GLY A 7 -0.17 -5.68 -33.32
N GLU A 8 0.72 -4.85 -33.86
CA GLU A 8 1.25 -4.95 -35.23
C GLU A 8 2.23 -6.13 -35.41
N GLN A 9 2.51 -6.47 -36.66
CA GLN A 9 3.41 -7.61 -36.97
C GLN A 9 4.87 -7.33 -36.61
N CYS A 10 5.51 -8.38 -36.04
CA CYS A 10 6.94 -8.38 -35.73
C CYS A 10 7.71 -9.29 -36.68
N VAL A 11 8.92 -8.88 -37.01
CA VAL A 11 9.90 -9.66 -37.77
C VAL A 11 10.97 -10.26 -36.86
N ARG A 12 11.63 -11.32 -37.29
CA ARG A 12 12.80 -11.88 -36.59
C ARG A 12 13.92 -10.85 -36.53
N ASP A 13 14.57 -10.71 -35.36
CA ASP A 13 15.62 -9.71 -35.09
C ASP A 13 16.81 -10.38 -34.37
N GLY A 14 17.32 -11.46 -34.96
CA GLY A 14 18.45 -12.21 -34.46
C GLY A 14 18.16 -13.05 -33.20
N LEU A 15 19.20 -13.74 -32.72
CA LEU A 15 19.14 -14.55 -31.50
C LEU A 15 19.77 -13.81 -30.32
N GLN A 16 19.38 -14.16 -29.11
CA GLN A 16 20.09 -13.77 -27.89
C GLN A 16 21.25 -14.75 -27.62
N ALA A 17 22.12 -14.40 -26.67
CA ALA A 17 23.22 -15.26 -26.25
C ALA A 17 22.78 -16.64 -25.73
N ASP A 18 21.54 -16.74 -25.22
CA ASP A 18 20.90 -17.98 -24.74
C ASP A 18 20.18 -18.78 -25.84
N GLY A 19 20.36 -18.39 -27.13
CA GLY A 19 19.70 -19.00 -28.28
C GLY A 19 18.24 -18.61 -28.51
N SER A 20 17.65 -17.77 -27.66
CA SER A 20 16.25 -17.35 -27.79
C SER A 20 16.06 -16.39 -28.97
N GLN A 21 15.04 -16.65 -29.81
CA GLN A 21 14.70 -15.79 -30.95
C GLN A 21 14.13 -14.45 -30.46
N ARG A 22 14.74 -13.36 -30.91
CA ARG A 22 14.21 -11.99 -30.74
C ARG A 22 13.35 -11.60 -31.93
N TYR A 23 12.37 -10.74 -31.64
CA TYR A 23 11.47 -10.16 -32.63
C TYR A 23 11.44 -8.64 -32.45
N LYS A 24 11.42 -7.90 -33.55
CA LYS A 24 11.27 -6.44 -33.57
C LYS A 24 9.96 -6.06 -34.27
N CYS A 25 9.19 -5.19 -33.66
CA CYS A 25 8.00 -4.64 -34.29
C CYS A 25 8.39 -3.62 -35.35
N LYS A 26 7.79 -3.71 -36.54
CA LYS A 26 8.02 -2.74 -37.62
C LYS A 26 7.42 -1.36 -37.32
N HIS A 27 6.33 -1.32 -36.55
CA HIS A 27 5.61 -0.08 -36.24
C HIS A 27 6.21 0.66 -35.01
N CYS A 28 6.21 0.01 -33.82
CA CYS A 28 6.68 0.66 -32.60
C CYS A 28 8.17 0.45 -32.29
N HIS A 29 8.88 -0.28 -33.14
CA HIS A 29 10.32 -0.62 -33.04
C HIS A 29 10.74 -1.34 -31.77
N LYS A 30 9.82 -1.72 -30.87
CA LYS A 30 10.11 -2.45 -29.64
C LYS A 30 10.49 -3.89 -29.94
N ARG A 31 11.48 -4.39 -29.18
CA ARG A 31 11.92 -5.77 -29.24
C ARG A 31 11.17 -6.62 -28.23
N GLN A 32 10.93 -7.89 -28.58
CA GLN A 32 10.26 -8.85 -27.71
C GLN A 32 10.67 -10.30 -28.04
N GLN A 33 10.35 -11.21 -27.14
CA GLN A 33 10.49 -12.65 -27.32
C GLN A 33 9.12 -13.34 -27.26
N CYS A 34 8.98 -14.52 -27.82
CA CYS A 34 7.78 -15.35 -27.67
C CYS A 34 7.58 -15.75 -26.21
N ARG A 35 8.66 -16.19 -25.57
CA ARG A 35 8.66 -16.64 -24.18
C ARG A 35 9.86 -16.05 -23.45
N TYR A 36 9.62 -15.43 -22.31
CA TYR A 36 10.68 -14.99 -21.41
C TYR A 36 10.93 -16.09 -20.38
N ARG A 37 12.19 -16.44 -20.16
CA ARG A 37 12.59 -17.45 -19.15
C ARG A 37 12.43 -16.95 -17.72
N TYR A 38 12.67 -15.63 -17.51
CA TYR A 38 12.56 -15.05 -16.19
C TYR A 38 11.10 -14.78 -15.82
N ASN A 39 10.61 -15.43 -14.77
CA ASN A 39 9.21 -15.40 -14.35
C ASN A 39 8.66 -13.99 -14.11
N ALA A 40 9.51 -13.02 -13.74
CA ALA A 40 9.07 -11.63 -13.56
C ALA A 40 8.45 -10.99 -14.81
N TYR A 41 8.63 -11.56 -16.00
CA TYR A 41 7.96 -11.10 -17.23
C TYR A 41 6.57 -11.71 -17.42
N GLY A 42 6.13 -12.59 -16.53
CA GLY A 42 4.78 -13.15 -16.54
C GLY A 42 3.70 -12.04 -16.38
N ARG A 43 2.54 -12.23 -17.02
CA ARG A 43 1.47 -11.23 -17.01
C ARG A 43 0.86 -11.03 -15.63
N ASP A 44 0.78 -12.08 -14.82
CA ASP A 44 0.04 -12.10 -13.55
C ASP A 44 0.92 -11.84 -12.31
N ILE A 45 2.20 -11.53 -12.50
CA ILE A 45 3.15 -11.35 -11.39
C ILE A 45 2.74 -10.20 -10.46
N ASP A 46 2.29 -9.07 -10.99
CA ASP A 46 1.87 -7.93 -10.16
C ASP A 46 0.61 -8.27 -9.37
N THR A 47 -0.35 -8.97 -9.98
CA THR A 47 -1.57 -9.45 -9.30
C THR A 47 -1.25 -10.44 -8.18
N GLN A 48 -0.34 -11.39 -8.41
CA GLN A 48 0.12 -12.33 -7.39
C GLN A 48 0.83 -11.61 -6.23
N ILE A 49 1.68 -10.62 -6.53
CA ILE A 49 2.34 -9.81 -5.49
C ILE A 49 1.30 -9.06 -4.65
N VAL A 50 0.29 -8.46 -5.26
CA VAL A 50 -0.81 -7.78 -4.54
C VAL A 50 -1.52 -8.78 -3.62
N ALA A 51 -2.00 -9.89 -4.14
CA ALA A 51 -2.73 -10.90 -3.37
C ALA A 51 -1.92 -11.42 -2.18
N LEU A 52 -0.66 -11.81 -2.39
CA LEU A 52 0.23 -12.31 -1.35
C LEU A 52 0.59 -11.23 -0.31
N THR A 53 0.72 -9.97 -0.75
CA THR A 53 0.97 -8.84 0.17
C THR A 53 -0.23 -8.58 1.06
N LYS A 54 -1.46 -8.65 0.52
CA LYS A 54 -2.72 -8.43 1.28
C LYS A 54 -2.93 -9.48 2.37
N ILE A 55 -2.53 -10.72 2.14
CA ILE A 55 -2.58 -11.78 3.17
C ILE A 55 -1.33 -11.81 4.07
N GLY A 56 -0.45 -10.82 3.93
CA GLY A 56 0.68 -10.60 4.85
C GLY A 56 1.92 -11.46 4.62
N VAL A 57 2.04 -12.10 3.46
CA VAL A 57 3.24 -12.88 3.11
C VAL A 57 4.47 -11.98 3.05
N GLY A 58 5.59 -12.46 3.62
CA GLY A 58 6.86 -11.73 3.61
C GLY A 58 7.48 -11.63 2.21
N VAL A 59 8.22 -10.54 1.94
CA VAL A 59 8.85 -10.30 0.63
C VAL A 59 9.71 -11.48 0.14
N ARG A 60 10.47 -12.12 1.04
CA ARG A 60 11.30 -13.28 0.69
C ARG A 60 10.46 -14.52 0.35
N ASP A 61 9.33 -14.70 1.01
CA ASP A 61 8.44 -15.83 0.78
C ASP A 61 7.65 -15.61 -0.51
N ILE A 62 7.21 -14.36 -0.79
CA ILE A 62 6.67 -13.99 -2.11
C ILE A 62 7.69 -14.33 -3.21
N ALA A 63 8.95 -13.90 -3.05
CA ALA A 63 10.01 -14.16 -4.03
C ALA A 63 10.21 -15.65 -4.30
N LYS A 64 10.21 -16.48 -3.26
CA LYS A 64 10.31 -17.95 -3.37
C LYS A 64 9.07 -18.52 -4.07
N PHE A 65 7.87 -18.10 -3.68
CA PHE A 65 6.61 -18.62 -4.22
C PHE A 65 6.46 -18.37 -5.72
N ILE A 66 6.78 -17.16 -6.18
CA ILE A 66 6.66 -16.80 -7.61
C ILE A 66 7.97 -16.96 -8.41
N HIS A 67 9.00 -17.53 -7.78
CA HIS A 67 10.31 -17.82 -8.41
C HIS A 67 10.97 -16.61 -9.06
N ILE A 68 11.02 -15.47 -8.34
CA ILE A 68 11.75 -14.25 -8.74
C ILE A 68 12.64 -13.76 -7.61
N SER A 69 13.53 -12.79 -7.89
CA SER A 69 14.40 -12.25 -6.85
C SER A 69 13.61 -11.37 -5.85
N ALA A 70 14.03 -11.37 -4.57
CA ALA A 70 13.45 -10.50 -3.56
C ALA A 70 13.57 -9.01 -3.92
N THR A 71 14.67 -8.62 -4.57
CA THR A 71 14.87 -7.26 -5.09
C THR A 71 13.80 -6.91 -6.13
N THR A 72 13.48 -7.83 -7.04
CA THR A 72 12.41 -7.63 -8.03
C THR A 72 11.06 -7.47 -7.36
N VAL A 73 10.75 -8.26 -6.31
CA VAL A 73 9.52 -8.10 -5.53
C VAL A 73 9.45 -6.71 -4.90
N LEU A 74 10.51 -6.23 -4.27
CA LEU A 74 10.57 -4.89 -3.67
C LEU A 74 10.30 -3.77 -4.69
N ILE A 75 10.98 -3.82 -5.84
CA ILE A 75 10.79 -2.85 -6.92
C ILE A 75 9.34 -2.87 -7.43
N ARG A 76 8.76 -4.06 -7.58
CA ARG A 76 7.37 -4.19 -8.02
C ARG A 76 6.37 -3.70 -6.99
N ILE A 77 6.54 -3.99 -5.69
CA ILE A 77 5.70 -3.44 -4.62
C ILE A 77 5.68 -1.91 -4.69
N HIS A 78 6.83 -1.25 -4.81
CA HIS A 78 6.89 0.20 -4.96
C HIS A 78 6.18 0.70 -6.23
N ARG A 79 6.38 0.02 -7.36
CA ARG A 79 5.75 0.39 -8.63
C ARG A 79 4.24 0.21 -8.59
N ILE A 80 3.75 -0.87 -8.01
CA ILE A 80 2.32 -1.14 -7.83
C ILE A 80 1.72 -0.06 -6.94
N ALA A 81 2.31 0.20 -5.77
CA ALA A 81 1.83 1.20 -4.82
C ALA A 81 1.77 2.63 -5.41
N LYS A 82 2.70 3.00 -6.31
CA LYS A 82 2.65 4.29 -7.01
C LYS A 82 1.45 4.44 -7.94
N ARG A 83 0.90 3.33 -8.45
CA ARG A 83 -0.26 3.33 -9.35
C ARG A 83 -1.59 3.31 -8.61
N ILE A 84 -1.59 2.91 -7.34
CA ILE A 84 -2.80 2.87 -6.51
C ILE A 84 -3.16 4.31 -6.13
N ALA A 85 -4.32 4.77 -6.58
CA ALA A 85 -4.90 6.02 -6.13
C ALA A 85 -5.62 5.83 -4.78
N PRO A 86 -5.68 6.86 -3.91
CA PRO A 86 -6.56 6.81 -2.74
C PRO A 86 -8.02 6.70 -3.20
N PRO A 87 -8.89 6.06 -2.40
CA PRO A 87 -10.31 5.99 -2.71
C PRO A 87 -10.96 7.37 -2.66
N SER A 88 -12.07 7.53 -3.38
CA SER A 88 -12.92 8.71 -3.20
C SER A 88 -13.50 8.72 -1.78
N ILE A 89 -13.49 9.89 -1.14
CA ILE A 89 -13.99 10.03 0.23
C ILE A 89 -15.46 10.43 0.18
N PRO A 90 -16.35 9.62 0.77
CA PRO A 90 -17.79 9.94 0.78
C PRO A 90 -18.07 11.21 1.58
N MET A 91 -18.95 12.07 1.05
CA MET A 91 -19.39 13.30 1.71
C MET A 91 -20.31 13.01 2.89
N GLY A 92 -20.14 13.75 3.98
CA GLY A 92 -21.04 13.70 5.13
C GLY A 92 -21.04 12.41 5.93
N HIS A 93 -20.01 11.54 5.75
CA HIS A 93 -19.89 10.31 6.50
C HIS A 93 -19.32 10.54 7.92
N ILE A 94 -19.30 9.48 8.69
CA ILE A 94 -18.75 9.44 10.05
C ILE A 94 -17.46 8.62 10.01
N TYR A 95 -16.38 9.18 10.57
CA TYR A 95 -15.06 8.58 10.54
C TYR A 95 -14.52 8.30 11.94
N GLU A 96 -13.65 7.32 12.03
CA GLU A 96 -12.78 7.08 13.19
C GLU A 96 -11.33 7.31 12.77
N VAL A 97 -10.56 8.03 13.58
CA VAL A 97 -9.12 8.28 13.34
C VAL A 97 -8.34 7.85 14.57
N ASP A 98 -7.27 7.12 14.34
CA ASP A 98 -6.37 6.63 15.41
C ASP A 98 -4.94 6.48 14.89
N GLU A 99 -3.97 6.43 15.80
CA GLU A 99 -2.57 6.17 15.48
C GLU A 99 -2.10 4.84 16.04
N MET A 100 -1.43 4.08 15.20
CA MET A 100 -0.81 2.84 15.57
C MET A 100 0.72 2.98 15.59
N TRP A 101 1.35 2.66 16.73
CA TRP A 101 2.81 2.60 16.85
C TRP A 101 3.40 1.43 16.06
N SER A 102 4.52 1.70 15.39
CA SER A 102 5.39 0.74 14.73
C SER A 102 6.85 1.21 14.81
N TYR A 103 7.77 0.58 14.09
CA TYR A 103 9.18 0.98 14.03
C TYR A 103 9.84 0.58 12.70
N ILE A 104 10.93 1.27 12.37
CA ILE A 104 11.76 0.98 11.20
C ILE A 104 13.11 0.44 11.65
N ARG A 105 13.47 -0.77 11.20
CA ARG A 105 14.70 -1.51 11.53
C ARG A 105 14.83 -1.86 13.00
N THR A 106 14.76 -0.89 13.89
CA THR A 106 14.92 -1.05 15.33
C THR A 106 13.85 -0.28 16.09
N LYS A 107 13.47 -0.73 17.30
CA LYS A 107 12.53 -0.04 18.17
C LYS A 107 12.97 1.38 18.59
N ARG A 108 14.27 1.68 18.47
CA ARG A 108 14.81 3.03 18.71
C ARG A 108 14.43 4.04 17.61
N LYS A 109 13.89 3.55 16.48
CA LYS A 109 13.37 4.39 15.38
C LYS A 109 11.84 4.18 15.27
N PRO A 110 11.06 4.76 16.22
CA PRO A 110 9.61 4.64 16.20
C PRO A 110 9.04 5.36 14.98
N ILE A 111 7.93 4.82 14.47
CA ILE A 111 7.14 5.44 13.43
C ILE A 111 5.67 5.19 13.76
N TRP A 112 4.83 6.14 13.43
CA TRP A 112 3.40 6.05 13.66
C TRP A 112 2.66 5.94 12.34
N ILE A 113 1.60 5.16 12.35
CA ILE A 113 0.67 4.99 11.23
C ILE A 113 -0.65 5.55 11.69
N ALA A 114 -1.03 6.72 11.20
CA ALA A 114 -2.34 7.28 11.42
C ALA A 114 -3.23 7.00 10.21
N TYR A 115 -4.50 6.72 10.43
CA TYR A 115 -5.44 6.52 9.34
C TYR A 115 -6.87 6.83 9.75
N ALA A 116 -7.70 7.13 8.75
CA ALA A 116 -9.12 7.37 8.89
C ALA A 116 -9.92 6.19 8.35
N LEU A 117 -10.83 5.67 9.18
CA LEU A 117 -11.74 4.57 8.86
C LEU A 117 -13.16 5.12 8.71
N ASP A 118 -13.79 4.89 7.57
CA ASP A 118 -15.22 5.17 7.40
C ASP A 118 -16.06 4.15 8.19
N ARG A 119 -16.91 4.62 9.06
CA ARG A 119 -17.76 3.76 9.91
C ARG A 119 -18.78 2.95 9.13
N LYS A 120 -19.26 3.47 8.00
CA LYS A 120 -20.28 2.82 7.16
C LYS A 120 -19.69 1.72 6.29
N THR A 121 -18.64 2.04 5.53
CA THR A 121 -18.02 1.12 4.58
C THR A 121 -16.95 0.24 5.21
N LYS A 122 -16.44 0.62 6.39
CA LYS A 122 -15.29 0.00 7.07
C LYS A 122 -14.00 0.05 6.23
N GLN A 123 -13.92 0.96 5.27
CA GLN A 123 -12.74 1.17 4.45
C GLN A 123 -11.85 2.26 5.02
N VAL A 124 -10.54 2.08 4.89
CA VAL A 124 -9.56 3.13 5.16
C VAL A 124 -9.58 4.12 4.01
N VAL A 125 -9.97 5.37 4.29
CA VAL A 125 -10.13 6.41 3.28
C VAL A 125 -8.89 7.29 3.13
N SER A 126 -8.11 7.45 4.20
CA SER A 126 -6.85 8.19 4.19
C SER A 126 -5.89 7.60 5.22
N PHE A 127 -4.60 7.64 4.97
CA PHE A 127 -3.57 7.30 5.95
C PHE A 127 -2.28 8.08 5.72
N ASN A 128 -1.51 8.23 6.77
CA ASN A 128 -0.16 8.80 6.73
C ASN A 128 0.78 8.04 7.67
N VAL A 129 2.08 8.15 7.42
CA VAL A 129 3.13 7.45 8.18
C VAL A 129 4.25 8.43 8.50
N GLY A 130 4.54 8.61 9.78
CA GLY A 130 5.56 9.57 10.21
C GLY A 130 5.81 9.61 11.71
N SER A 131 6.31 10.72 12.21
CA SER A 131 6.40 11.02 13.64
C SER A 131 5.00 11.30 14.21
N ARG A 132 4.82 11.10 15.53
CA ARG A 132 3.54 11.45 16.19
C ARG A 132 3.44 12.96 16.36
N SER A 133 3.08 13.66 15.33
CA SER A 133 3.02 15.13 15.28
C SER A 133 1.76 15.63 14.57
N LYS A 134 1.46 16.93 14.72
CA LYS A 134 0.34 17.57 14.03
C LYS A 134 0.49 17.51 12.50
N GLU A 135 1.70 17.70 11.99
CA GLU A 135 2.02 17.67 10.55
C GLU A 135 1.73 16.30 9.93
N MET A 136 1.87 15.23 10.72
CA MET A 136 1.55 13.88 10.24
C MET A 136 0.04 13.65 10.17
N LEU A 137 -0.74 14.24 11.09
CA LEU A 137 -2.19 14.11 11.17
C LEU A 137 -2.93 15.05 10.22
N ALA A 138 -2.39 16.26 9.99
CA ALA A 138 -3.06 17.30 9.22
C ALA A 138 -3.56 16.83 7.84
N PRO A 139 -2.78 16.15 6.96
CA PRO A 139 -3.29 15.74 5.65
C PRO A 139 -4.48 14.79 5.71
N ILE A 140 -4.58 13.97 6.76
CA ILE A 140 -5.73 13.07 6.95
C ILE A 140 -6.95 13.88 7.33
N LEU A 141 -6.80 14.78 8.29
CA LEU A 141 -7.90 15.57 8.84
C LEU A 141 -8.39 16.62 7.84
N ASP A 142 -7.49 17.24 7.07
CA ASP A 142 -7.86 18.15 5.98
C ASP A 142 -8.75 17.43 4.96
N THR A 143 -8.37 16.22 4.57
CA THR A 143 -9.17 15.39 3.66
C THR A 143 -10.56 15.06 4.23
N LEU A 144 -10.67 14.81 5.54
CA LEU A 144 -11.97 14.58 6.18
C LEU A 144 -12.81 15.86 6.31
N ASN A 145 -12.18 16.99 6.58
CA ASN A 145 -12.84 18.29 6.63
C ASN A 145 -13.40 18.67 5.25
N ASP A 146 -12.61 18.48 4.19
CA ASP A 146 -13.03 18.71 2.80
C ASP A 146 -14.22 17.82 2.40
N SER A 147 -14.32 16.61 2.95
CA SER A 147 -15.46 15.70 2.75
C SER A 147 -16.71 16.09 3.56
N GLN A 148 -16.68 17.23 4.27
CA GLN A 148 -17.77 17.67 5.16
C GLN A 148 -18.20 16.55 6.13
N ALA A 149 -17.24 15.93 6.80
CA ALA A 149 -17.48 14.83 7.72
C ALA A 149 -18.54 15.21 8.77
N LYS A 150 -19.57 14.38 8.92
CA LYS A 150 -20.63 14.61 9.91
C LYS A 150 -20.13 14.49 11.34
N ARG A 151 -19.22 13.57 11.60
CA ARG A 151 -18.54 13.37 12.89
C ARG A 151 -17.19 12.68 12.68
N ILE A 152 -16.21 13.04 13.48
CA ILE A 152 -14.89 12.43 13.52
C ILE A 152 -14.63 11.99 14.95
N TYR A 153 -14.53 10.67 15.16
CA TYR A 153 -14.21 10.07 16.44
C TYR A 153 -12.70 9.84 16.56
N THR A 154 -12.12 10.26 17.67
CA THR A 154 -10.68 10.07 17.97
C THR A 154 -10.50 9.65 19.43
N ASP A 155 -9.28 9.27 19.78
CA ASP A 155 -8.85 9.19 21.17
C ASP A 155 -8.68 10.60 21.78
N ASN A 156 -8.24 10.68 23.03
CA ASN A 156 -8.05 11.96 23.74
C ASN A 156 -6.68 12.63 23.46
N LEU A 157 -6.03 12.35 22.32
CA LEU A 157 -4.77 13.01 21.98
C LEU A 157 -5.00 14.51 21.71
N GLN A 158 -4.22 15.34 22.39
CA GLN A 158 -4.38 16.81 22.35
C GLN A 158 -4.24 17.41 20.93
N HIS A 159 -3.49 16.76 20.03
CA HIS A 159 -3.31 17.21 18.65
C HIS A 159 -4.63 17.29 17.88
N TYR A 160 -5.58 16.40 18.13
CA TYR A 160 -6.87 16.39 17.45
C TYR A 160 -7.72 17.62 17.74
N LYS A 161 -7.69 18.13 19.01
CA LYS A 161 -8.46 19.29 19.42
C LYS A 161 -8.12 20.56 18.65
N SER A 162 -6.88 20.66 18.15
CA SER A 162 -6.42 21.81 17.36
C SER A 162 -6.61 21.66 15.85
N LEU A 163 -6.93 20.46 15.36
CA LEU A 163 -7.00 20.13 13.93
C LEU A 163 -8.44 19.84 13.47
N ILE A 164 -9.34 19.48 14.40
CA ILE A 164 -10.72 19.12 14.07
C ILE A 164 -11.66 20.17 14.69
N PRO A 165 -12.60 20.74 13.92
CA PRO A 165 -13.60 21.64 14.45
C PRO A 165 -14.45 20.98 15.56
N GLU A 166 -14.69 21.67 16.66
CA GLU A 166 -15.38 21.14 17.85
C GLU A 166 -16.79 20.61 17.52
N ALA A 167 -17.47 21.23 16.57
CA ALA A 167 -18.81 20.84 16.13
C ALA A 167 -18.87 19.39 15.63
N VAL A 168 -17.82 18.90 14.96
CA VAL A 168 -17.75 17.55 14.37
C VAL A 168 -16.91 16.57 15.18
N HIS A 169 -16.03 17.07 16.05
CA HIS A 169 -15.14 16.24 16.87
C HIS A 169 -15.90 15.53 17.98
N ARG A 170 -15.60 14.25 18.19
CA ARG A 170 -16.14 13.46 19.30
C ARG A 170 -15.05 12.58 19.89
N CYS A 171 -14.83 12.76 21.18
CA CYS A 171 -13.93 11.92 21.97
C CYS A 171 -14.76 11.15 23.00
N THR A 172 -14.96 9.85 22.78
CA THR A 172 -15.76 8.99 23.67
C THR A 172 -15.07 7.65 23.82
N ASN A 173 -15.20 7.03 25.00
CA ASN A 173 -14.56 5.75 25.34
C ASN A 173 -14.91 4.58 24.40
N CYS A 174 -16.02 4.67 23.68
CA CYS A 174 -16.46 3.64 22.72
C CYS A 174 -16.47 4.13 21.27
N GLY A 175 -15.98 5.37 21.02
CA GLY A 175 -16.05 6.01 19.72
C GLY A 175 -15.09 5.43 18.69
N THR A 176 -14.02 4.77 19.12
CA THR A 176 -12.90 4.26 18.32
C THR A 176 -12.84 2.73 18.23
N ASN A 177 -13.87 2.02 18.68
CA ASN A 177 -13.85 0.55 18.75
C ASN A 177 -13.61 -0.14 17.40
N ARG A 178 -14.11 0.45 16.28
CA ARG A 178 -13.93 -0.15 14.95
C ARG A 178 -12.49 -0.01 14.46
N ILE A 179 -11.91 1.17 14.65
CA ILE A 179 -10.51 1.40 14.24
C ILE A 179 -9.55 0.63 15.14
N GLU A 180 -9.83 0.48 16.43
CA GLU A 180 -9.05 -0.40 17.34
C GLU A 180 -9.11 -1.86 16.89
N ARG A 181 -10.30 -2.34 16.50
CA ARG A 181 -10.44 -3.69 15.91
C ARG A 181 -9.66 -3.82 14.60
N ASN A 182 -9.69 -2.77 13.78
CA ASN A 182 -8.89 -2.75 12.55
C ASN A 182 -7.39 -2.73 12.83
N ASN A 183 -6.93 -2.04 13.87
CA ASN A 183 -5.54 -2.09 14.35
C ASN A 183 -5.11 -3.52 14.72
N LEU A 184 -6.00 -4.28 15.37
CA LEU A 184 -5.75 -5.69 15.67
C LEU A 184 -5.64 -6.51 14.39
N ASN A 185 -6.55 -6.33 13.43
CA ASN A 185 -6.52 -7.02 12.15
C ASN A 185 -5.23 -6.71 11.38
N LEU A 186 -4.81 -5.44 11.32
CA LEU A 186 -3.55 -5.03 10.70
C LEU A 186 -2.34 -5.75 11.32
N ARG A 187 -2.29 -5.87 12.64
CA ARG A 187 -1.21 -6.58 13.34
C ARG A 187 -1.26 -8.08 13.08
N THR A 188 -2.44 -8.66 12.98
CA THR A 188 -2.64 -10.09 12.71
C THR A 188 -2.22 -10.43 11.28
N HIS A 189 -2.66 -9.65 10.30
CA HIS A 189 -2.36 -9.90 8.89
C HIS A 189 -0.93 -9.50 8.51
N LEU A 190 -0.48 -8.32 8.93
CA LEU A 190 0.83 -7.80 8.56
C LEU A 190 1.85 -8.04 9.70
N LYS A 191 2.54 -9.16 9.68
CA LYS A 191 3.56 -9.54 10.68
C LYS A 191 4.58 -8.43 10.99
N ARG A 192 4.84 -7.51 10.02
CA ARG A 192 5.72 -6.35 10.19
C ARG A 192 5.22 -5.30 11.18
N LEU A 193 3.92 -5.33 11.51
CA LEU A 193 3.29 -4.41 12.46
C LEU A 193 3.17 -5.00 13.88
N ASN A 194 3.57 -6.25 14.08
CA ASN A 194 3.60 -6.84 15.42
C ASN A 194 4.63 -6.14 16.28
N ARG A 195 4.30 -5.93 17.56
CA ARG A 195 5.19 -5.27 18.54
C ARG A 195 6.49 -6.04 18.79
N ARG A 196 6.44 -7.38 18.64
CA ARG A 196 7.58 -8.30 18.75
C ARG A 196 7.71 -9.06 17.44
N THR A 197 8.42 -8.49 16.47
CA THR A 197 8.60 -9.10 15.14
C THR A 197 10.05 -9.01 14.69
N ILE A 198 10.49 -10.03 13.96
CA ILE A 198 11.72 -10.01 13.16
C ILE A 198 11.43 -9.57 11.72
N CYS A 199 10.14 -9.45 11.35
CA CYS A 199 9.69 -9.11 9.98
C CYS A 199 9.53 -7.59 9.78
N PHE A 200 10.20 -6.76 10.54
CA PHE A 200 10.07 -5.29 10.52
C PHE A 200 10.37 -4.67 9.15
N SER A 201 9.80 -3.51 8.89
CA SER A 201 10.11 -2.72 7.70
C SER A 201 11.50 -2.09 7.78
N ARG A 202 12.22 -2.08 6.66
CA ARG A 202 13.57 -1.48 6.59
C ARG A 202 13.56 0.00 6.20
N SER A 203 12.46 0.49 5.63
CA SER A 203 12.24 1.90 5.29
C SER A 203 10.77 2.28 5.46
N ALA A 204 10.50 3.57 5.70
CA ALA A 204 9.15 4.13 5.75
C ALA A 204 8.43 3.99 4.40
N GLU A 205 9.14 4.23 3.29
CA GLU A 205 8.61 4.11 1.94
C GLU A 205 8.08 2.70 1.65
N MET A 206 8.81 1.65 2.06
CA MET A 206 8.35 0.27 1.91
C MET A 206 7.12 0.01 2.77
N LEU A 207 7.07 0.54 3.99
CA LEU A 207 5.90 0.43 4.85
C LEU A 207 4.68 1.09 4.21
N ILE A 208 4.82 2.31 3.71
CA ILE A 208 3.77 3.05 3.00
C ILE A 208 3.30 2.27 1.77
N SER A 209 4.22 1.72 0.97
CA SER A 209 3.88 0.95 -0.23
C SER A 209 3.04 -0.29 0.09
N ILE A 210 3.39 -1.00 1.16
CA ILE A 210 2.63 -2.19 1.60
C ILE A 210 1.27 -1.79 2.17
N LEU A 211 1.19 -0.72 2.95
CA LEU A 211 -0.08 -0.22 3.46
C LEU A 211 -1.01 0.23 2.33
N LYS A 212 -0.50 0.91 1.30
CA LYS A 212 -1.29 1.24 0.10
C LYS A 212 -1.88 0.01 -0.58
N ILE A 213 -1.05 -1.01 -0.79
CA ILE A 213 -1.52 -2.28 -1.38
C ILE A 213 -2.54 -2.95 -0.46
N TYR A 214 -2.30 -2.97 0.85
CA TYR A 214 -3.20 -3.62 1.80
C TYR A 214 -4.56 -2.93 1.88
N PHE A 215 -4.58 -1.61 1.94
CA PHE A 215 -5.82 -0.84 2.10
C PHE A 215 -6.60 -0.68 0.78
N TRP A 216 -5.90 -0.47 -0.32
CA TRP A 216 -6.49 0.04 -1.57
C TRP A 216 -6.15 -0.78 -2.82
N GLY A 217 -5.30 -1.83 -2.73
CA GLY A 217 -4.89 -2.71 -3.83
C GLY A 217 -5.88 -3.79 -4.21
#